data_d264c48bdd5f4bc0546e39c3d109c927
#
_entry.id   d264c48bdd5f4bc0546e39c3d109c927
#
_cell.length_a   1.000
_cell.length_b   1.000
_cell.length_c   1.000
_cell.angle_alpha   90.00
_cell.angle_beta   90.00
_cell.angle_gamma   90.00
#
_symmetry.space_group_name_H-M   'P 1'
#
loop_
_entity.id
_entity.type
_entity.pdbx_description
1 polymer ?
#
loop_
_entity_poly.entity_id
_entity_poly.type
_entity_poly.pdbx_seq_one_letter_code
_entity_poly.pdbx_strand_id
1 'polypeptide(L)'
;MRRCCYSNNIVTFLSENKAEWIEKMKTAFSTVVEMPLGESQVRAWKDCFDVLMEQLPPIAESHPNFTIVFEYCLPYESGRRPDVLLISKEQVIVLEFKQKFHVIHADIDQAAAYA
;
A
#
# COMPACT_ATOMS: atom_id res chain seq x y z
N MET A 1 -10.46 14.43 -2.63
CA MET A 1 -9.09 14.54 -2.11
C MET A 1 -8.42 13.17 -2.07
N ARG A 2 -7.24 13.06 -2.65
CA ARG A 2 -6.50 11.80 -2.66
C ARG A 2 -5.78 11.62 -1.32
N ARG A 3 -5.95 10.46 -0.70
CA ARG A 3 -5.33 10.16 0.59
C ARG A 3 -4.31 9.02 0.53
N CYS A 4 -4.05 8.47 -0.65
CA CYS A 4 -3.07 7.41 -0.84
C CYS A 4 -2.32 7.65 -2.13
N CYS A 5 -1.13 7.04 -2.23
CA CYS A 5 -0.32 7.18 -3.42
C CYS A 5 -0.77 6.26 -4.55
N TYR A 6 -1.36 5.13 -4.21
CA TYR A 6 -1.82 4.16 -5.19
C TYR A 6 -2.94 3.32 -4.59
N SER A 7 -3.93 3.03 -5.38
CA SER A 7 -5.02 2.14 -4.98
C SER A 7 -5.53 1.43 -6.22
N ASN A 8 -5.66 0.11 -6.13
CA ASN A 8 -6.20 -0.67 -7.23
C ASN A 8 -6.59 -2.06 -6.75
N ASN A 9 -7.29 -2.80 -7.60
CA ASN A 9 -7.56 -4.21 -7.33
C ASN A 9 -6.24 -4.98 -7.28
N ILE A 10 -6.15 -5.97 -6.39
CA ILE A 10 -4.93 -6.74 -6.19
C ILE A 10 -4.45 -7.44 -7.47
N VAL A 11 -5.37 -7.95 -8.26
CA VAL A 11 -5.03 -8.63 -9.53
C VAL A 11 -4.44 -7.63 -10.51
N THR A 12 -5.02 -6.45 -10.59
CA THR A 12 -4.54 -5.37 -11.47
C THR A 12 -3.15 -4.92 -11.04
N PHE A 13 -2.93 -4.75 -9.72
CA PHE A 13 -1.60 -4.40 -9.21
C PHE A 13 -0.55 -5.43 -9.64
N LEU A 14 -0.87 -6.72 -9.57
CA LEU A 14 0.08 -7.76 -9.92
C LEU A 14 0.46 -7.76 -11.40
N SER A 15 -0.29 -7.06 -12.24
CA SER A 15 0.05 -6.91 -13.65
C SER A 15 0.81 -5.61 -13.96
N GLU A 16 1.10 -4.79 -12.95
CA GLU A 16 1.83 -3.54 -13.14
C GLU A 16 3.29 -3.80 -13.50
N ASN A 17 3.85 -2.88 -14.29
CA ASN A 17 5.27 -2.84 -14.56
C ASN A 17 5.95 -2.06 -13.43
N LYS A 18 7.06 -2.58 -12.91
CA LYS A 18 7.74 -1.97 -11.76
C LYS A 18 8.13 -0.51 -12.01
N ALA A 19 8.75 -0.23 -13.15
CA ALA A 19 9.20 1.13 -13.45
C ALA A 19 8.03 2.09 -13.57
N GLU A 20 6.96 1.67 -14.23
CA GLU A 20 5.77 2.49 -14.38
C GLU A 20 5.06 2.72 -13.04
N TRP A 21 4.99 1.69 -12.21
CA TRP A 21 4.38 1.78 -10.90
C TRP A 21 5.15 2.76 -10.01
N ILE A 22 6.48 2.69 -10.03
CA ILE A 22 7.32 3.62 -9.26
C ILE A 22 7.07 5.06 -9.70
N GLU A 23 6.91 5.31 -10.99
CA GLU A 23 6.61 6.67 -11.47
C GLU A 23 5.24 7.16 -11.02
N LYS A 24 4.25 6.27 -10.98
CA LYS A 24 2.94 6.59 -10.42
C LYS A 24 3.04 6.97 -8.95
N MET A 25 3.84 6.21 -8.19
CA MET A 25 4.05 6.48 -6.77
C MET A 25 4.74 7.82 -6.55
N LYS A 26 5.78 8.12 -7.32
CA LYS A 26 6.50 9.40 -7.21
C LYS A 26 5.57 10.59 -7.47
N THR A 27 4.80 10.51 -8.53
CA THR A 27 3.89 11.59 -8.91
C THR A 27 2.84 11.81 -7.82
N ALA A 28 2.27 10.72 -7.32
CA ALA A 28 1.24 10.83 -6.29
C ALA A 28 1.80 11.29 -4.95
N PHE A 29 3.02 10.87 -4.60
CA PHE A 29 3.63 11.22 -3.32
C PHE A 29 3.75 12.73 -3.15
N SER A 30 4.18 13.42 -4.19
CA SER A 30 4.35 14.88 -4.11
C SER A 30 3.02 15.60 -3.88
N THR A 31 1.90 14.99 -4.26
CA THR A 31 0.57 15.56 -4.06
C THR A 31 -0.03 15.18 -2.72
N VAL A 32 0.14 13.91 -2.31
CA VAL A 32 -0.51 13.36 -1.11
C VAL A 32 0.26 13.72 0.15
N VAL A 33 1.59 13.64 0.08
CA VAL A 33 2.46 13.74 1.24
C VAL A 33 3.26 15.03 1.16
N GLU A 34 2.92 16.11 1.39
CA GLU A 34 3.60 17.40 1.26
C GLU A 34 5.02 17.42 1.87
N MET A 35 5.84 16.45 1.48
CA MET A 35 7.22 16.29 1.94
C MET A 35 8.12 15.95 0.77
N PRO A 36 9.42 16.32 0.82
CA PRO A 36 10.35 15.90 -0.22
C PRO A 36 10.46 14.37 -0.30
N LEU A 37 10.48 13.87 -1.52
CA LEU A 37 10.68 12.43 -1.73
C LEU A 37 12.17 12.12 -1.69
N GLY A 38 12.59 11.29 -0.73
CA GLY A 38 13.98 10.88 -0.62
C GLY A 38 14.28 9.58 -1.36
N GLU A 39 15.56 9.35 -1.62
CA GLU A 39 16.00 8.11 -2.29
C GLU A 39 15.67 6.87 -1.47
N SER A 40 15.76 6.97 -0.15
CA SER A 40 15.47 5.84 0.74
C SER A 40 14.00 5.41 0.62
N GLN A 41 13.09 6.35 0.41
CA GLN A 41 11.68 6.04 0.22
C GLN A 41 11.46 5.29 -1.10
N VAL A 42 12.10 5.75 -2.16
CA VAL A 42 11.99 5.10 -3.47
C VAL A 42 12.57 3.69 -3.41
N ARG A 43 13.70 3.53 -2.73
CA ARG A 43 14.31 2.21 -2.56
C ARG A 43 13.38 1.27 -1.79
N ALA A 44 12.75 1.78 -0.74
CA ALA A 44 11.80 1.00 0.04
C ALA A 44 10.61 0.55 -0.81
N TRP A 45 10.13 1.42 -1.70
CA TRP A 45 9.05 1.06 -2.62
C TRP A 45 9.46 -0.05 -3.59
N LYS A 46 10.68 0.02 -4.12
CA LYS A 46 11.19 -1.00 -5.03
C LYS A 46 11.28 -2.36 -4.35
N ASP A 47 11.80 -2.36 -3.13
CA ASP A 47 11.91 -3.60 -2.35
C ASP A 47 10.52 -4.15 -2.00
N CYS A 48 9.61 -3.27 -1.62
CA CYS A 48 8.24 -3.63 -1.31
C CYS A 48 7.55 -4.26 -2.53
N PHE A 49 7.72 -3.65 -3.70
CA PHE A 49 7.14 -4.17 -4.93
C PHE A 49 7.63 -5.59 -5.21
N ASP A 50 8.93 -5.82 -5.08
CA ASP A 50 9.50 -7.15 -5.34
C ASP A 50 8.96 -8.20 -4.39
N VAL A 51 8.85 -7.87 -3.09
CA VAL A 51 8.30 -8.78 -2.10
C VAL A 51 6.83 -9.08 -2.39
N LEU A 52 6.06 -8.05 -2.73
CA LEU A 52 4.64 -8.23 -3.01
C LEU A 52 4.41 -9.06 -4.27
N MET A 53 5.20 -8.87 -5.30
CA MET A 53 5.09 -9.68 -6.51
C MET A 53 5.38 -11.16 -6.26
N GLU A 54 6.18 -11.44 -5.23
CA GLU A 54 6.48 -12.81 -4.83
C GLU A 54 5.41 -13.39 -3.91
N GLN A 55 4.90 -12.58 -2.97
CA GLN A 55 4.05 -13.06 -1.89
C GLN A 55 2.55 -12.97 -2.16
N LEU A 56 2.12 -12.02 -2.99
CA LEU A 56 0.70 -11.78 -3.17
C LEU A 56 -0.03 -12.72 -4.16
N PRO A 57 0.62 -13.36 -5.15
CA PRO A 57 -0.14 -14.18 -6.09
C PRO A 57 -1.07 -15.22 -5.45
N PRO A 58 -0.64 -15.99 -4.42
CA PRO A 58 -1.57 -16.92 -3.77
C PRO A 58 -2.75 -16.22 -3.10
N ILE A 59 -2.51 -15.03 -2.54
CA ILE A 59 -3.57 -14.26 -1.89
C ILE A 59 -4.56 -13.74 -2.93
N ALA A 60 -4.05 -13.25 -4.06
CA ALA A 60 -4.92 -12.75 -5.13
C ALA A 60 -5.73 -13.88 -5.75
N GLU A 61 -5.18 -15.07 -5.81
CA GLU A 61 -5.89 -16.23 -6.32
C GLU A 61 -7.06 -16.62 -5.42
N SER A 62 -6.84 -16.59 -4.09
CA SER A 62 -7.88 -16.91 -3.12
C SER A 62 -8.84 -15.76 -2.87
N HIS A 63 -8.36 -14.53 -2.98
CA HIS A 63 -9.14 -13.33 -2.66
C HIS A 63 -8.95 -12.25 -3.73
N PRO A 64 -9.47 -12.48 -4.95
CA PRO A 64 -9.26 -11.54 -6.06
C PRO A 64 -9.95 -10.20 -5.89
N ASN A 65 -10.82 -10.07 -4.88
CA ASN A 65 -11.58 -8.84 -4.64
C ASN A 65 -10.89 -7.88 -3.67
N PHE A 66 -9.71 -8.22 -3.16
CA PHE A 66 -8.97 -7.27 -2.33
C PHE A 66 -8.58 -6.04 -3.15
N THR A 67 -8.66 -4.89 -2.48
CA THR A 67 -8.07 -3.65 -2.98
C THR A 67 -6.76 -3.44 -2.26
N ILE A 68 -5.68 -3.16 -3.01
CA ILE A 68 -4.39 -2.84 -2.43
C ILE A 68 -4.21 -1.32 -2.42
N VAL A 69 -3.75 -0.78 -1.29
CA VAL A 69 -3.58 0.66 -1.09
C VAL A 69 -2.18 0.91 -0.56
N PHE A 70 -1.46 1.86 -1.16
CA PHE A 70 -0.10 2.23 -0.76
C PHE A 70 -0.07 3.62 -0.15
N GLU A 71 0.68 3.77 0.93
CA GLU A 71 0.94 5.07 1.57
C GLU A 71 -0.34 5.84 1.88
N TYR A 72 -1.25 5.20 2.61
CA TYR A 72 -2.50 5.84 3.01
C TYR A 72 -2.25 6.83 4.14
N CYS A 73 -2.64 8.09 3.95
CA CYS A 73 -2.51 9.12 4.97
C CYS A 73 -3.71 9.09 5.90
N LEU A 74 -3.45 8.82 7.17
CA LEU A 74 -4.49 8.84 8.19
C LEU A 74 -4.71 10.28 8.65
N PRO A 75 -5.92 10.84 8.45
CA PRO A 75 -6.15 12.27 8.67
C PRO A 75 -6.04 12.72 10.13
N TYR A 76 -6.18 11.81 11.07
CA TYR A 76 -6.20 12.15 12.49
C TYR A 76 -5.01 11.61 13.27
N GLU A 77 -3.97 11.10 12.60
CA GLU A 77 -2.85 10.45 13.27
C GLU A 77 -1.50 11.05 12.91
N SER A 78 -1.43 12.36 12.81
CA SER A 78 -0.17 13.10 12.66
C SER A 78 0.68 12.63 11.47
N GLY A 79 0.04 12.34 10.35
CA GLY A 79 0.76 11.93 9.16
C GLY A 79 1.24 10.49 9.16
N ARG A 80 0.79 9.69 10.10
CA ARG A 80 1.10 8.26 10.13
C ARG A 80 0.54 7.60 8.87
N ARG A 81 1.37 6.80 8.22
CA ARG A 81 1.02 6.14 6.96
C ARG A 81 1.43 4.68 7.02
N PRO A 82 0.46 3.75 7.04
CA PRO A 82 0.81 2.35 6.83
C PRO A 82 1.38 2.17 5.44
N ASP A 83 2.37 1.31 5.29
CA ASP A 83 3.04 1.10 4.01
C ASP A 83 2.07 0.55 2.97
N VAL A 84 1.33 -0.49 3.31
CA VAL A 84 0.39 -1.14 2.40
C VAL A 84 -0.83 -1.61 3.17
N LEU A 85 -1.99 -1.45 2.57
CA LEU A 85 -3.25 -2.01 3.08
C LEU A 85 -3.85 -2.95 2.04
N LEU A 86 -4.37 -4.07 2.50
CA LEU A 86 -5.24 -4.94 1.69
C LEU A 86 -6.62 -4.86 2.29
N ILE A 87 -7.59 -4.42 1.50
CA ILE A 87 -8.93 -4.11 1.99
C ILE A 87 -9.97 -4.93 1.26
N SER A 88 -10.88 -5.55 2.02
CA SER A 88 -12.08 -6.18 1.48
C SER A 88 -13.28 -5.70 2.30
N LYS A 89 -14.47 -6.22 1.98
CA LYS A 89 -15.67 -5.86 2.74
C LYS A 89 -15.62 -6.32 4.19
N GLU A 90 -14.82 -7.35 4.47
CA GLU A 90 -14.85 -8.02 5.76
C GLU A 90 -13.59 -7.81 6.59
N GLN A 91 -12.50 -7.38 5.97
CA GLN A 91 -11.24 -7.26 6.70
C GLN A 91 -10.29 -6.26 6.08
N VAL A 92 -9.38 -5.80 6.91
CA VAL A 92 -8.26 -4.97 6.49
C VAL A 92 -6.99 -5.64 7.01
N ILE A 93 -6.01 -5.80 6.13
CA ILE A 93 -4.70 -6.33 6.49
C ILE A 93 -3.69 -5.22 6.29
N VAL A 94 -2.94 -4.91 7.33
CA VAL A 94 -1.89 -3.90 7.28
C VAL A 94 -0.56 -4.61 7.07
N LEU A 95 0.18 -4.21 6.05
CA LEU A 95 1.50 -4.74 5.76
C LEU A 95 2.53 -3.65 6.03
N GLU A 96 3.47 -3.89 6.91
CA GLU A 96 4.54 -2.96 7.21
C GLU A 96 5.88 -3.56 6.82
N PHE A 97 6.67 -2.79 6.10
CA PHE A 97 8.00 -3.18 5.60
C PHE A 97 9.05 -2.35 6.33
N LYS A 98 9.69 -2.96 7.31
CA LYS A 98 10.84 -2.32 7.97
C LYS A 98 12.09 -3.08 7.54
N GLN A 99 12.66 -3.87 8.40
CA GLN A 99 13.75 -4.74 8.03
C GLN A 99 13.25 -6.10 7.58
N LYS A 100 12.04 -6.47 8.01
CA LYS A 100 11.39 -7.71 7.66
C LYS A 100 9.95 -7.41 7.31
N PHE A 101 9.38 -8.29 6.50
CA PHE A 101 7.98 -8.24 6.17
C PHE A 101 7.16 -8.65 7.40
N HIS A 102 6.26 -7.79 7.82
CA HIS A 102 5.33 -8.05 8.91
C HIS A 102 3.90 -7.87 8.42
N VAL A 103 3.05 -8.83 8.76
CA VAL A 103 1.63 -8.73 8.46
C VAL A 103 0.89 -8.49 9.77
N ILE A 104 0.13 -7.40 9.83
CA ILE A 104 -0.66 -7.04 10.99
C ILE A 104 -2.13 -7.06 10.56
N HIS A 105 -2.91 -7.91 11.21
CA HIS A 105 -4.35 -7.96 10.96
C HIS A 105 -5.05 -6.89 11.79
N ALA A 106 -5.93 -6.14 11.11
CA ALA A 106 -6.78 -5.18 11.77
C ALA A 106 -8.22 -5.67 11.70
N ASP A 107 -8.98 -5.43 12.75
CA ASP A 107 -10.39 -5.79 12.76
C ASP A 107 -11.22 -4.71 12.06
N ILE A 108 -12.54 -4.91 12.02
CA ILE A 108 -13.45 -3.99 11.34
C ILE A 108 -13.45 -2.61 11.98
N ASP A 109 -13.29 -2.53 13.29
CA ASP A 109 -13.25 -1.23 13.97
C ASP A 109 -12.01 -0.45 13.58
N GLN A 110 -10.86 -1.12 13.45
CA GLN A 110 -9.66 -0.49 12.96
C GLN A 110 -9.78 -0.14 11.48
N ALA A 111 -10.50 -0.95 10.71
CA ALA A 111 -10.75 -0.66 9.30
C ALA A 111 -11.48 0.67 9.14
N ALA A 112 -12.40 1.00 10.04
CA ALA A 112 -13.12 2.26 9.99
C ALA A 112 -12.18 3.46 10.14
N ALA A 113 -11.08 3.31 10.86
CA ALA A 113 -10.08 4.37 11.00
C ALA A 113 -9.30 4.61 9.70
N TYR A 114 -9.22 3.63 8.83
CA TYR A 114 -8.53 3.75 7.55
C TYR A 114 -9.46 4.17 6.41
N ALA A 115 -10.74 4.11 6.65
CA ALA A 115 -11.71 4.53 5.67
C ALA A 115 -11.87 6.05 5.65
#